data_95cb67f5fcf3178dfc9f398a84fc4038
#
_entry.id   95cb67f5fcf3178dfc9f398a84fc4038
#
_cell.length_a   1.000
_cell.length_b   1.000
_cell.length_c   1.000
_cell.angle_alpha   90.00
_cell.angle_beta   90.00
_cell.angle_gamma   90.00
#
_symmetry.space_group_name_H-M   'P 1'
#
loop_
_entity.id
_entity.type
_entity.pdbx_description
1 polymer ?
#
loop_
_entity_poly.entity_id
_entity_poly.type
_entity_poly.pdbx_seq_one_letter_code
_entity_poly.pdbx_strand_id
1 'polypeptide(L)'
;MRFVATLAALGLLTVPAFAAPTAAQKDEFYRVCMSIAQDATLCGCKADAAMTLIDERFMGVVIAAMKGTASPASGDYNAYNTYVAKSNQICKPNY
;
A
#
# COMPACT_ATOMS: atom_id res chain seq x y z
N MET A 1 23.18 -12.99 39.34
CA MET A 1 22.88 -12.80 38.83
C MET A 1 22.54 -12.56 37.88
N ARG A 2 22.44 -12.49 37.52
CA ARG A 2 22.12 -12.18 36.73
C ARG A 2 21.54 -12.32 35.78
N PHE A 3 21.28 -12.27 35.41
CA PHE A 3 20.67 -12.29 34.56
C PHE A 3 20.19 -11.90 33.75
N VAL A 4 20.05 -11.72 33.72
CA VAL A 4 19.63 -11.32 33.17
C VAL A 4 19.38 -11.05 32.16
N ALA A 5 19.31 -10.78 31.92
CA ALA A 5 19.00 -10.38 31.06
C ALA A 5 18.66 -10.53 30.09
N THR A 6 18.55 -10.58 29.85
CA THR A 6 18.21 -10.59 29.05
C THR A 6 17.65 -10.67 28.18
N LEU A 7 17.33 -10.74 27.99
CA LEU A 7 16.74 -10.78 27.20
C LEU A 7 16.32 -10.39 26.41
N ALA A 8 16.22 -10.07 26.51
CA ALA A 8 15.77 -9.62 25.81
C ALA A 8 15.77 -9.59 24.82
N ALA A 9 15.85 -9.54 24.68
CA ALA A 9 15.77 -9.45 23.75
C ALA A 9 15.26 -9.79 22.93
N LEU A 10 15.07 -9.98 22.87
CA LEU A 10 14.65 -10.29 22.13
C LEU A 10 14.01 -10.09 21.35
N GLY A 11 13.82 -9.87 21.28
CA GLY A 11 13.21 -9.64 20.58
C GLY A 11 12.91 -9.49 19.83
N LEU A 12 12.92 -9.33 19.73
CA LEU A 12 12.61 -9.09 19.07
C LEU A 12 12.52 -9.16 18.05
N LEU A 13 12.50 -8.88 17.86
CA LEU A 13 12.50 -8.88 17.05
C LEU A 13 12.23 -9.28 16.16
N THR A 14 12.12 -9.00 16.03
CA THR A 14 12.05 -9.65 15.13
C THR A 14 11.03 -9.87 14.27
N VAL A 15 10.16 -9.26 14.42
CA VAL A 15 9.12 -9.42 13.66
C VAL A 15 9.20 -8.73 12.41
N PRO A 16 9.10 -9.31 11.34
CA PRO A 16 9.11 -8.66 10.09
C PRO A 16 7.88 -8.00 9.85
N ALA A 17 7.88 -6.83 9.99
CA ALA A 17 6.74 -6.17 9.78
C ALA A 17 6.56 -5.85 8.38
N PHE A 18 5.37 -5.78 7.96
CA PHE A 18 4.97 -5.06 6.87
C PHE A 18 5.16 -3.63 7.16
N ALA A 19 5.96 -2.93 6.40
CA ALA A 19 6.02 -1.49 6.47
C ALA A 19 4.83 -0.94 5.69
N ALA A 20 3.97 -0.20 6.34
CA ALA A 20 2.86 0.46 5.67
C ALA A 20 3.38 1.48 4.66
N PRO A 21 2.59 1.83 3.65
CA PRO A 21 2.99 2.91 2.75
C PRO A 21 3.24 4.20 3.52
N THR A 22 4.11 5.04 2.97
CA THR A 22 4.47 6.30 3.63
C THR A 22 3.42 7.38 3.36
N ALA A 23 3.46 8.44 4.15
CA ALA A 23 2.61 9.60 3.91
C ALA A 23 2.90 10.22 2.55
N ALA A 24 4.17 10.26 2.15
CA ALA A 24 4.54 10.78 0.83
C ALA A 24 3.94 9.92 -0.29
N GLN A 25 3.93 8.60 -0.12
CA GLN A 25 3.31 7.72 -1.10
C GLN A 25 1.80 7.93 -1.15
N LYS A 26 1.16 8.12 -0.01
CA LYS A 26 -0.27 8.40 0.02
C LYS A 26 -0.59 9.67 -0.76
N ASP A 27 0.20 10.72 -0.56
CA ASP A 27 0.01 11.97 -1.29
C ASP A 27 0.22 11.78 -2.78
N GLU A 28 1.24 11.05 -3.17
CA GLU A 28 1.49 10.79 -4.59
C GLU A 28 0.36 9.98 -5.20
N PHE A 29 -0.09 8.94 -4.50
CA PHE A 29 -1.21 8.14 -4.95
C PHE A 29 -2.44 9.03 -5.20
N TYR A 30 -2.74 9.90 -4.24
CA TYR A 30 -3.90 10.78 -4.35
C TYR A 30 -3.78 11.69 -5.58
N ARG A 31 -2.61 12.30 -5.77
CA ARG A 31 -2.41 13.20 -6.91
C ARG A 31 -2.52 12.47 -8.23
N VAL A 32 -1.95 11.28 -8.33
CA VAL A 32 -2.04 10.48 -9.54
C VAL A 32 -3.49 10.07 -9.79
N CYS A 33 -4.19 9.63 -8.74
CA CYS A 33 -5.59 9.28 -8.85
C CYS A 33 -6.42 10.47 -9.35
N MET A 34 -6.18 11.65 -8.82
CA MET A 34 -6.91 12.86 -9.24
C MET A 34 -6.66 13.19 -10.70
N SER A 35 -5.46 12.93 -11.20
CA SER A 35 -5.17 13.18 -12.61
C SER A 35 -5.90 12.21 -13.52
N ILE A 36 -6.29 11.05 -13.00
CA ILE A 36 -6.99 10.03 -13.78
C ILE A 36 -8.50 10.13 -13.61
N ALA A 37 -8.97 10.12 -12.38
CA ALA A 37 -10.39 10.00 -12.06
C ALA A 37 -11.08 11.34 -11.80
N GLN A 38 -10.33 12.34 -11.35
CA GLN A 38 -10.84 13.67 -11.05
C GLN A 38 -12.01 13.65 -10.07
N ASP A 39 -11.93 12.75 -9.09
CA ASP A 39 -12.98 12.53 -8.11
C ASP A 39 -12.34 12.46 -6.74
N ALA A 40 -12.44 13.56 -5.99
CA ALA A 40 -11.78 13.67 -4.69
C ALA A 40 -12.28 12.65 -3.69
N THR A 41 -13.58 12.35 -3.70
CA THR A 41 -14.14 11.37 -2.78
C THR A 41 -13.59 9.98 -3.07
N LEU A 42 -13.58 9.59 -4.33
CA LEU A 42 -13.03 8.29 -4.74
C LEU A 42 -11.54 8.22 -4.44
N CYS A 43 -10.79 9.24 -4.83
CA CYS A 43 -9.34 9.22 -4.67
C CYS A 43 -8.92 9.25 -3.20
N GLY A 44 -9.66 9.99 -2.35
CA GLY A 44 -9.42 9.96 -0.91
C GLY A 44 -9.67 8.58 -0.32
N CYS A 45 -10.78 7.96 -0.70
CA CYS A 45 -11.11 6.61 -0.25
C CYS A 45 -10.04 5.61 -0.67
N LYS A 46 -9.63 5.66 -1.95
CA LYS A 46 -8.64 4.73 -2.47
C LYS A 46 -7.26 4.93 -1.85
N ALA A 47 -6.88 6.18 -1.59
CA ALA A 47 -5.61 6.46 -0.92
C ALA A 47 -5.63 5.90 0.50
N ASP A 48 -6.72 6.08 1.23
CA ASP A 48 -6.84 5.53 2.58
C ASP A 48 -6.83 4.00 2.55
N ALA A 49 -7.56 3.40 1.61
CA ALA A 49 -7.61 1.94 1.50
C ALA A 49 -6.23 1.35 1.21
N ALA A 50 -5.46 2.00 0.35
CA ALA A 50 -4.11 1.52 0.03
C ALA A 50 -3.21 1.47 1.25
N MET A 51 -3.40 2.38 2.20
CA MET A 51 -2.57 2.40 3.41
C MET A 51 -2.74 1.15 4.26
N THR A 52 -3.86 0.45 4.14
CA THR A 52 -4.12 -0.75 4.93
C THR A 52 -4.07 -2.03 4.12
N LEU A 53 -4.20 -1.96 2.81
CA LEU A 53 -4.29 -3.15 1.98
C LEU A 53 -2.94 -3.65 1.48
N ILE A 54 -1.97 -2.76 1.32
CA ILE A 54 -0.68 -3.11 0.73
C ILE A 54 0.45 -2.48 1.52
N ASP A 55 1.66 -2.97 1.30
CA ASP A 55 2.83 -2.45 2.01
C ASP A 55 3.53 -1.37 1.19
N GLU A 56 4.60 -0.83 1.76
CA GLU A 56 5.35 0.26 1.14
C GLU A 56 5.88 -0.12 -0.23
N ARG A 57 6.45 -1.32 -0.36
CA ARG A 57 7.00 -1.77 -1.63
C ARG A 57 5.90 -1.86 -2.68
N PHE A 58 4.79 -2.46 -2.32
CA PHE A 58 3.71 -2.67 -3.30
C PHE A 58 3.00 -1.36 -3.64
N MET A 59 2.97 -0.41 -2.73
CA MET A 59 2.45 0.93 -3.04
C MET A 59 3.23 1.55 -4.19
N GLY A 60 4.55 1.36 -4.23
CA GLY A 60 5.36 1.80 -5.35
C GLY A 60 4.95 1.14 -6.66
N VAL A 61 4.66 -0.17 -6.61
CA VAL A 61 4.20 -0.91 -7.79
C VAL A 61 2.88 -0.34 -8.30
N VAL A 62 1.94 -0.09 -7.39
CA VAL A 62 0.62 0.43 -7.76
C VAL A 62 0.72 1.83 -8.34
N ILE A 63 1.49 2.70 -7.72
CA ILE A 63 1.64 4.07 -8.21
C ILE A 63 2.27 4.07 -9.60
N ALA A 64 3.30 3.24 -9.83
CA ALA A 64 3.94 3.16 -11.14
C ALA A 64 2.95 2.67 -12.20
N ALA A 65 2.12 1.70 -11.84
CA ALA A 65 1.09 1.19 -12.77
C ALA A 65 0.07 2.28 -13.09
N MET A 66 -0.36 3.02 -12.09
CA MET A 66 -1.31 4.12 -12.30
C MET A 66 -0.74 5.22 -13.19
N LYS A 67 0.55 5.51 -13.04
CA LYS A 67 1.21 6.51 -13.87
C LYS A 67 1.52 6.00 -15.27
N GLY A 68 1.41 4.70 -15.49
CA GLY A 68 1.77 4.10 -16.76
C GLY A 68 3.27 4.01 -16.98
N THR A 69 4.07 4.14 -15.94
CA THR A 69 5.53 4.12 -16.07
C THR A 69 6.10 2.71 -15.99
N ALA A 70 5.38 1.78 -15.38
CA ALA A 70 5.80 0.39 -15.32
C ALA A 70 4.60 -0.48 -15.04
N SER A 71 4.56 -1.68 -15.65
CA SER A 71 3.56 -2.68 -15.32
C SER A 71 4.03 -3.49 -14.13
N PRO A 72 3.11 -4.08 -13.35
CA PRO A 72 3.54 -5.00 -12.29
C PRO A 72 4.34 -6.14 -12.89
N ALA A 73 5.37 -6.58 -12.17
CA ALA A 73 6.12 -7.76 -12.57
C ALA A 73 5.19 -8.97 -12.55
N SER A 74 5.54 -10.00 -13.34
CA SER A 74 4.66 -11.16 -13.45
C SER A 74 4.36 -11.81 -12.10
N GLY A 75 5.30 -11.78 -11.17
CA GLY A 75 5.09 -12.33 -9.83
C GLY A 75 4.16 -11.50 -8.96
N ASP A 76 3.88 -10.27 -9.37
CA ASP A 76 3.03 -9.36 -8.60
C ASP A 76 1.59 -9.28 -9.14
N TYR A 77 1.30 -9.90 -10.27
CA TYR A 77 -0.01 -9.73 -10.89
C TYR A 77 -1.18 -10.19 -10.03
N ASN A 78 -1.05 -11.34 -9.37
CA ASN A 78 -2.13 -11.83 -8.52
C ASN A 78 -2.40 -10.87 -7.36
N ALA A 79 -1.34 -10.39 -6.73
CA ALA A 79 -1.48 -9.44 -5.63
C ALA A 79 -2.07 -8.12 -6.13
N TYR A 80 -1.67 -7.69 -7.31
CA TYR A 80 -2.20 -6.47 -7.90
C TYR A 80 -3.70 -6.59 -8.16
N ASN A 81 -4.11 -7.68 -8.78
CA ASN A 81 -5.53 -7.89 -9.07
C ASN A 81 -6.36 -8.02 -7.79
N THR A 82 -5.81 -8.68 -6.78
CA THR A 82 -6.48 -8.80 -5.49
C THR A 82 -6.65 -7.42 -4.83
N TYR A 83 -5.59 -6.61 -4.88
CA TYR A 83 -5.66 -5.25 -4.34
C TYR A 83 -6.72 -4.42 -5.06
N VAL A 84 -6.75 -4.47 -6.40
CA VAL A 84 -7.74 -3.71 -7.17
C VAL A 84 -9.16 -4.14 -6.79
N ALA A 85 -9.39 -5.44 -6.69
CA ALA A 85 -10.72 -5.95 -6.34
C ALA A 85 -11.14 -5.49 -4.94
N LYS A 86 -10.22 -5.58 -3.97
CA LYS A 86 -10.53 -5.19 -2.60
C LYS A 86 -10.75 -3.70 -2.48
N SER A 87 -9.93 -2.90 -3.14
CA SER A 87 -10.09 -1.45 -3.06
C SER A 87 -11.39 -1.01 -3.73
N ASN A 88 -11.81 -1.69 -4.79
CA ASN A 88 -13.09 -1.39 -5.43
C ASN A 88 -14.28 -1.77 -4.56
N GLN A 89 -14.15 -2.86 -3.78
CA GLN A 89 -15.19 -3.20 -2.82
C GLN A 89 -15.34 -2.14 -1.74
N ILE A 90 -14.24 -1.58 -1.29
CA ILE A 90 -14.26 -0.57 -0.23
C ILE A 90 -14.75 0.76 -0.77
N CYS A 91 -14.27 1.16 -1.93
CA CYS A 91 -14.47 2.51 -2.44
C CYS A 91 -15.53 2.63 -3.52
N LYS A 92 -15.92 1.53 -4.14
CA LYS A 92 -17.04 1.48 -5.09
C LYS A 92 -17.01 2.60 -6.13
N PRO A 93 -16.08 2.53 -7.07
CA PRO A 93 -16.02 3.56 -8.08
C PRO A 93 -17.29 3.59 -8.92
N ASN A 94 -17.52 4.72 -9.52
CA ASN A 94 -18.74 5.00 -10.25
C ASN A 94 -18.57 4.77 -11.73
N TYR A 95 -18.05 3.62 -12.10
CA TYR A 95 -17.85 3.34 -13.52
C TYR A 95 -17.94 1.86 -13.83
#